data_674cf62aae3a7b5d53a4e6699e21f387
#
_entry.id   674cf62aae3a7b5d53a4e6699e21f387
#
_cell.length_a   1.000
_cell.length_b   1.000
_cell.length_c   1.000
_cell.angle_alpha   90.00
_cell.angle_beta   90.00
_cell.angle_gamma   90.00
#
_symmetry.space_group_name_H-M   'P 1'
#
loop_
_entity.id
_entity.type
_entity.pdbx_description
1 polymer ?
#
loop_
_entity_poly.entity_id
_entity_poly.type
_entity_poly.pdbx_seq_one_letter_code
_entity_poly.pdbx_strand_id
1 'polypeptide(L)'
;FLIIAYKKLRQLEMSIMQRIDSLSKEKTFQFSEIKLTQFYGIELDDFAHEVAMLSLWLAEHQMNLEFYKAFGRTSPSLPLQNGGNIVHGNATRLNWEEICPKNDGDEIYILGNPPYLGYSDRDIIQKEDMSFVFDNNSNIQRLDYIGCWFRKATDYISKLNVSKYAFVSTNSISQGEQVSLLFPYIFEKDQEIKFAYQSFNWTNNAKNKAGVTVVIIGVGNISQHKKYIYAQNIKYEVKNISPYLIEGSNTIMTQRKTSISNFPEMVLGSSGIDGGHLLLTPEEKDLFIDTDIRSKKFIKQFIGGADFLRGIERYCLWIEDKDIIEAYSISLIKERIDKCKEYRENAGRDAKKAANVPHRFFYRKHKNQDAIILPMTSSSRREYLPVGYSTTNPIISNGVFIIYSNTLYIFGILSSKLHNIWISITSARMRNDYRYSVNLTYN
;
A
#
# COMPACT_ATOMS: atom_id res chain seq x y z
N PHE A 1 -20.17 2.97 9.24
CA PHE A 1 -19.79 1.84 10.11
C PHE A 1 -20.70 1.76 11.35
N LEU A 2 -20.80 2.80 12.18
CA LEU A 2 -21.56 2.79 13.43
C LEU A 2 -23.03 2.44 13.25
N ILE A 3 -23.71 3.00 12.23
CA ILE A 3 -25.11 2.69 11.91
C ILE A 3 -25.30 1.19 11.66
N ILE A 4 -24.42 0.58 10.88
CA ILE A 4 -24.50 -0.87 10.58
C ILE A 4 -24.22 -1.69 11.83
N ALA A 5 -23.19 -1.30 12.60
CA ALA A 5 -22.86 -1.96 13.86
C ALA A 5 -24.05 -1.92 14.84
N TYR A 6 -24.63 -0.72 15.04
CA TYR A 6 -25.82 -0.56 15.89
C TYR A 6 -26.98 -1.45 15.46
N LYS A 7 -27.36 -1.38 14.17
CA LYS A 7 -28.46 -2.20 13.64
C LYS A 7 -28.22 -3.70 13.79
N LYS A 8 -27.00 -4.16 13.51
CA LYS A 8 -26.65 -5.59 13.61
C LYS A 8 -26.63 -6.08 15.06
N LEU A 9 -26.13 -5.29 15.98
CA LEU A 9 -26.18 -5.60 17.41
C LEU A 9 -27.63 -5.66 17.92
N ARG A 10 -28.46 -4.69 17.55
CA ARG A 10 -29.92 -4.70 17.91
C ARG A 10 -30.65 -5.91 17.31
N GLN A 11 -30.35 -6.29 16.05
CA GLN A 11 -30.94 -7.48 15.44
C GLN A 11 -30.50 -8.78 16.13
N LEU A 12 -29.20 -8.87 16.51
CA LEU A 12 -28.70 -10.00 17.27
C LEU A 12 -29.36 -10.10 18.64
N GLU A 13 -29.45 -8.98 19.37
CA GLU A 13 -30.14 -8.90 20.67
C GLU A 13 -31.61 -9.39 20.57
N MET A 14 -32.38 -8.88 19.59
CA MET A 14 -33.73 -9.32 19.35
C MET A 14 -33.82 -10.83 19.07
N SER A 15 -32.90 -11.37 18.28
CA SER A 15 -32.86 -12.80 17.97
C SER A 15 -32.57 -13.64 19.21
N ILE A 16 -31.69 -13.17 20.10
CA ILE A 16 -31.40 -13.82 21.39
C ILE A 16 -32.64 -13.78 22.30
N MET A 17 -33.26 -12.62 22.41
CA MET A 17 -34.50 -12.47 23.24
C MET A 17 -35.62 -13.38 22.75
N GLN A 18 -35.88 -13.43 21.45
CA GLN A 18 -36.87 -14.35 20.86
C GLN A 18 -36.56 -15.82 21.18
N ARG A 19 -35.26 -16.18 21.13
CA ARG A 19 -34.82 -17.53 21.44
C ARG A 19 -35.03 -17.87 22.92
N ILE A 20 -34.72 -16.94 23.82
CA ILE A 20 -34.96 -17.08 25.27
C ILE A 20 -36.47 -17.24 25.52
N ASP A 21 -37.32 -16.38 24.95
CA ASP A 21 -38.77 -16.45 25.10
C ASP A 21 -39.35 -17.78 24.55
N SER A 22 -38.75 -18.35 23.51
CA SER A 22 -39.17 -19.65 22.97
C SER A 22 -38.80 -20.83 23.86
N LEU A 23 -37.81 -20.68 24.73
CA LEU A 23 -37.33 -21.73 25.64
C LEU A 23 -37.90 -21.56 27.06
N SER A 24 -38.34 -20.37 27.42
CA SER A 24 -38.90 -20.05 28.75
C SER A 24 -40.40 -20.31 28.81
N LYS A 25 -40.88 -20.82 29.95
CA LYS A 25 -42.30 -20.96 30.22
C LYS A 25 -43.01 -19.64 30.57
N GLU A 26 -42.24 -18.64 31.01
CA GLU A 26 -42.71 -17.31 31.37
C GLU A 26 -42.12 -16.28 30.42
N LYS A 27 -42.94 -15.44 29.82
CA LYS A 27 -42.51 -14.31 29.01
C LYS A 27 -41.89 -13.25 29.90
N THR A 28 -40.60 -13.00 29.74
CA THR A 28 -39.90 -11.95 30.46
C THR A 28 -40.12 -10.59 29.81
N PHE A 29 -40.32 -9.55 30.63
CA PHE A 29 -40.37 -8.16 30.14
C PHE A 29 -38.94 -7.66 29.89
N GLN A 30 -38.46 -7.81 28.66
CA GLN A 30 -37.14 -7.37 28.27
C GLN A 30 -37.23 -6.08 27.44
N PHE A 31 -36.28 -5.16 27.63
CA PHE A 31 -36.03 -3.98 26.81
C PHE A 31 -34.64 -4.10 26.23
N SER A 32 -34.39 -3.38 25.16
CA SER A 32 -33.06 -3.37 24.60
C SER A 32 -32.02 -2.72 25.52
N GLU A 33 -30.92 -3.40 25.75
CA GLU A 33 -29.76 -2.90 26.48
C GLU A 33 -28.77 -2.13 25.59
N ILE A 34 -28.94 -2.24 24.27
CA ILE A 34 -28.06 -1.56 23.29
C ILE A 34 -28.60 -0.16 23.02
N LYS A 35 -27.87 0.85 23.51
CA LYS A 35 -28.21 2.28 23.44
C LYS A 35 -27.21 3.05 22.57
N LEU A 36 -27.64 4.14 21.93
CA LEU A 36 -26.74 5.00 21.17
C LEU A 36 -25.63 5.64 22.02
N THR A 37 -25.85 5.80 23.33
CA THR A 37 -24.82 6.31 24.26
C THR A 37 -23.60 5.41 24.41
N GLN A 38 -23.67 4.17 23.92
CA GLN A 38 -22.52 3.24 23.85
C GLN A 38 -21.71 3.36 22.55
N PHE A 39 -22.13 4.25 21.64
CA PHE A 39 -21.49 4.46 20.35
C PHE A 39 -20.75 5.80 20.31
N TYR A 40 -19.46 5.74 20.02
CA TYR A 40 -18.55 6.86 20.00
C TYR A 40 -17.96 7.03 18.60
N GLY A 41 -17.71 8.24 18.19
CA GLY A 41 -17.10 8.54 16.90
C GLY A 41 -16.38 9.88 16.88
N ILE A 42 -15.45 10.00 15.95
CA ILE A 42 -14.74 11.24 15.65
C ILE A 42 -14.90 11.51 14.17
N GLU A 43 -15.43 12.68 13.84
CA GLU A 43 -15.61 13.12 12.45
C GLU A 43 -14.89 14.46 12.22
N LEU A 44 -14.12 14.53 11.14
CA LEU A 44 -13.34 15.72 10.82
C LEU A 44 -14.18 16.82 10.18
N ASP A 45 -15.14 16.45 9.36
CA ASP A 45 -16.00 17.39 8.65
C ASP A 45 -17.24 17.74 9.52
N ASP A 46 -17.46 19.04 9.70
CA ASP A 46 -18.55 19.56 10.54
C ASP A 46 -19.94 19.13 10.07
N PHE A 47 -20.18 19.22 8.76
CA PHE A 47 -21.47 18.79 8.18
C PHE A 47 -21.65 17.26 8.30
N ALA A 48 -20.59 16.49 8.05
CA ALA A 48 -20.65 15.04 8.20
C ALA A 48 -20.86 14.62 9.67
N HIS A 49 -20.35 15.36 10.64
CA HIS A 49 -20.62 15.20 12.06
C HIS A 49 -22.12 15.30 12.36
N GLU A 50 -22.80 16.36 11.93
CA GLU A 50 -24.22 16.56 12.12
C GLU A 50 -25.06 15.46 11.43
N VAL A 51 -24.68 15.09 10.20
CA VAL A 51 -25.30 13.99 9.44
C VAL A 51 -25.11 12.65 10.15
N ALA A 52 -23.97 12.41 10.79
CA ALA A 52 -23.72 11.17 11.52
C ALA A 52 -24.63 11.04 12.75
N MET A 53 -24.81 12.10 13.53
CA MET A 53 -25.72 12.13 14.66
C MET A 53 -27.17 11.88 14.24
N LEU A 54 -27.66 12.59 13.22
CA LEU A 54 -28.99 12.39 12.67
C LEU A 54 -29.20 10.96 12.15
N SER A 55 -28.20 10.41 11.47
CA SER A 55 -28.26 9.06 10.89
C SER A 55 -28.32 7.96 11.97
N LEU A 56 -27.59 8.12 13.08
CA LEU A 56 -27.65 7.22 14.22
C LEU A 56 -29.02 7.27 14.90
N TRP A 57 -29.57 8.46 15.07
CA TRP A 57 -30.90 8.62 15.60
C TRP A 57 -31.99 7.97 14.71
N LEU A 58 -31.90 8.16 13.39
CA LEU A 58 -32.79 7.48 12.44
C LEU A 58 -32.65 5.95 12.50
N ALA A 59 -31.43 5.45 12.69
CA ALA A 59 -31.20 4.01 12.87
C ALA A 59 -31.86 3.49 14.17
N GLU A 60 -31.76 4.24 15.26
CA GLU A 60 -32.43 3.89 16.52
C GLU A 60 -33.94 3.84 16.33
N HIS A 61 -34.52 4.87 15.70
CA HIS A 61 -35.94 4.89 15.40
C HIS A 61 -36.39 3.67 14.58
N GLN A 62 -35.65 3.33 13.53
CA GLN A 62 -35.95 2.14 12.72
C GLN A 62 -35.89 0.85 13.54
N MET A 63 -34.86 0.69 14.38
CA MET A 63 -34.72 -0.50 15.24
C MET A 63 -35.78 -0.58 16.33
N ASN A 64 -36.23 0.55 16.86
CA ASN A 64 -37.34 0.60 17.81
C ASN A 64 -38.66 0.17 17.16
N LEU A 65 -38.90 0.53 15.89
CA LEU A 65 -40.07 0.04 15.15
C LEU A 65 -40.00 -1.48 14.91
N GLU A 66 -38.81 -2.02 14.57
CA GLU A 66 -38.59 -3.47 14.42
C GLU A 66 -38.82 -4.18 15.76
N PHE A 67 -38.31 -3.64 16.86
CA PHE A 67 -38.50 -4.17 18.20
C PHE A 67 -39.97 -4.18 18.60
N TYR A 68 -40.69 -3.08 18.33
CA TYR A 68 -42.12 -3.01 18.57
C TYR A 68 -42.91 -4.08 17.80
N LYS A 69 -42.59 -4.30 16.55
CA LYS A 69 -43.20 -5.36 15.72
C LYS A 69 -42.98 -6.75 16.32
N ALA A 70 -41.77 -6.98 16.86
CA ALA A 70 -41.40 -8.30 17.40
C ALA A 70 -41.97 -8.58 18.80
N PHE A 71 -42.05 -7.55 19.65
CA PHE A 71 -42.38 -7.72 21.09
C PHE A 71 -43.59 -6.93 21.57
N GLY A 72 -44.25 -6.14 20.70
CA GLY A 72 -45.41 -5.32 21.01
C GLY A 72 -45.16 -4.12 21.94
N ARG A 73 -43.89 -3.76 22.15
CA ARG A 73 -43.44 -2.67 23.03
C ARG A 73 -42.10 -2.10 22.53
N THR A 74 -41.78 -0.88 22.93
CA THR A 74 -40.50 -0.23 22.69
C THR A 74 -40.24 0.84 23.72
N SER A 75 -39.00 1.19 23.95
CA SER A 75 -38.65 2.41 24.68
C SER A 75 -38.98 3.62 23.81
N PRO A 76 -39.63 4.67 24.36
CA PRO A 76 -39.86 5.88 23.60
C PRO A 76 -38.49 6.52 23.25
N SER A 77 -38.20 6.66 21.98
CA SER A 77 -37.10 7.52 21.53
C SER A 77 -37.59 8.95 21.58
N LEU A 78 -37.16 9.70 22.58
CA LEU A 78 -37.40 11.14 22.59
C LEU A 78 -36.54 11.78 21.51
N PRO A 79 -37.13 12.57 20.59
CA PRO A 79 -36.33 13.35 19.63
C PRO A 79 -35.40 14.28 20.39
N LEU A 80 -34.15 14.33 20.04
CA LEU A 80 -33.13 15.28 20.52
C LEU A 80 -32.38 14.91 21.82
N GLN A 81 -32.45 13.69 22.35
CA GLN A 81 -31.48 13.23 23.34
C GLN A 81 -30.33 12.49 22.62
N ASN A 82 -29.13 13.03 22.76
CA ASN A 82 -27.81 12.50 22.38
C ASN A 82 -27.80 11.35 21.34
N GLY A 83 -27.72 11.70 20.08
CA GLY A 83 -27.65 10.74 18.95
C GLY A 83 -26.31 9.99 18.85
N GLY A 84 -25.77 9.52 19.99
CA GLY A 84 -24.43 8.96 20.09
C GLY A 84 -23.38 10.01 20.52
N ASN A 85 -22.21 9.52 20.91
CA ASN A 85 -21.10 10.38 21.35
C ASN A 85 -20.16 10.66 20.17
N ILE A 86 -20.63 11.43 19.18
CA ILE A 86 -19.83 11.83 18.03
C ILE A 86 -19.18 13.17 18.33
N VAL A 87 -17.87 13.28 18.14
CA VAL A 87 -17.08 14.48 18.39
C VAL A 87 -16.54 15.01 17.06
N HIS A 88 -16.74 16.31 16.80
CA HIS A 88 -16.11 16.99 15.67
C HIS A 88 -14.64 17.25 15.96
N GLY A 89 -13.74 16.79 15.06
CA GLY A 89 -12.31 17.06 15.17
C GLY A 89 -11.41 16.04 14.47
N ASN A 90 -10.11 16.29 14.54
CA ASN A 90 -9.11 15.44 13.93
C ASN A 90 -8.75 14.26 14.85
N ALA A 91 -9.10 13.04 14.44
CA ALA A 91 -8.85 11.82 15.21
C ALA A 91 -7.36 11.57 15.52
N THR A 92 -6.44 12.09 14.71
CA THR A 92 -5.00 11.98 14.98
C THR A 92 -4.55 12.88 16.13
N ARG A 93 -5.25 13.99 16.40
CA ARG A 93 -4.91 15.00 17.42
C ARG A 93 -5.67 14.83 18.72
N LEU A 94 -6.91 14.38 18.67
CA LEU A 94 -7.77 14.23 19.84
C LEU A 94 -7.31 13.08 20.74
N ASN A 95 -7.55 13.21 22.05
CA ASN A 95 -7.35 12.13 23.01
C ASN A 95 -8.57 11.20 23.00
N TRP A 96 -8.37 9.95 22.56
CA TRP A 96 -9.47 8.99 22.47
C TRP A 96 -10.03 8.54 23.82
N GLU A 97 -9.21 8.62 24.89
CA GLU A 97 -9.69 8.26 26.25
C GLU A 97 -10.62 9.33 26.84
N GLU A 98 -10.50 10.58 26.44
CA GLU A 98 -11.44 11.63 26.82
C GLU A 98 -12.78 11.52 26.08
N ILE A 99 -12.75 11.02 24.83
CA ILE A 99 -13.95 10.85 24.01
C ILE A 99 -14.72 9.60 24.43
N CYS A 100 -14.03 8.48 24.57
CA CYS A 100 -14.56 7.21 25.01
C CYS A 100 -13.76 6.74 26.24
N PRO A 101 -14.18 7.12 27.45
CA PRO A 101 -13.52 6.71 28.69
C PRO A 101 -13.49 5.18 28.83
N LYS A 102 -12.41 4.67 29.40
CA LYS A 102 -12.19 3.25 29.65
C LYS A 102 -12.44 2.94 31.11
N ASN A 103 -13.32 2.00 31.41
CA ASN A 103 -13.52 1.47 32.75
C ASN A 103 -13.08 0.01 32.83
N ASP A 104 -12.76 -0.45 34.02
CA ASP A 104 -12.43 -1.86 34.23
C ASP A 104 -13.63 -2.76 33.87
N GLY A 105 -13.37 -3.74 33.00
CA GLY A 105 -14.38 -4.65 32.48
C GLY A 105 -15.11 -4.21 31.22
N ASP A 106 -14.85 -3.02 30.71
CA ASP A 106 -15.43 -2.58 29.45
C ASP A 106 -14.90 -3.40 28.27
N GLU A 107 -15.81 -3.78 27.38
CA GLU A 107 -15.52 -4.42 26.11
C GLU A 107 -15.62 -3.38 24.99
N ILE A 108 -14.49 -2.98 24.43
CA ILE A 108 -14.40 -1.89 23.45
C ILE A 108 -14.01 -2.42 22.07
N TYR A 109 -14.80 -2.07 21.06
CA TYR A 109 -14.55 -2.38 19.65
C TYR A 109 -14.36 -1.11 18.85
N ILE A 110 -13.16 -0.91 18.28
CA ILE A 110 -12.86 0.21 17.39
C ILE A 110 -12.94 -0.30 15.97
N LEU A 111 -13.69 0.38 15.11
CA LEU A 111 -13.84 -0.01 13.71
C LEU A 111 -13.89 1.22 12.81
N GLY A 112 -13.34 1.11 11.61
CA GLY A 112 -13.33 2.23 10.69
C GLY A 112 -12.69 1.94 9.34
N ASN A 113 -12.82 2.93 8.48
CA ASN A 113 -12.09 3.04 7.23
C ASN A 113 -11.38 4.40 7.22
N PRO A 114 -10.30 4.54 8.01
CA PRO A 114 -9.56 5.79 8.08
C PRO A 114 -8.93 6.14 6.73
N PRO A 115 -8.59 7.42 6.49
CA PRO A 115 -7.94 7.82 5.26
C PRO A 115 -6.58 7.17 5.11
N TYR A 116 -6.32 6.58 3.94
CA TYR A 116 -5.02 6.06 3.54
C TYR A 116 -4.44 6.94 2.42
N LEU A 117 -3.19 7.35 2.63
CA LEU A 117 -2.50 8.26 1.71
C LEU A 117 -0.99 8.01 1.76
N GLY A 118 -0.40 7.78 0.58
CA GLY A 118 1.03 7.58 0.44
C GLY A 118 1.85 8.81 0.82
N TYR A 119 3.13 8.62 1.12
CA TYR A 119 4.05 9.68 1.55
C TYR A 119 4.09 10.90 0.62
N SER A 120 4.11 10.67 -0.70
CA SER A 120 4.21 11.73 -1.72
C SER A 120 2.96 12.61 -1.83
N ASP A 121 1.80 12.08 -1.44
CA ASP A 121 0.51 12.68 -1.72
C ASP A 121 -0.06 13.43 -0.50
N ARG A 122 0.61 13.33 0.65
CA ARG A 122 0.23 14.00 1.90
C ARG A 122 0.50 15.50 1.85
N ASP A 123 -0.48 16.27 2.29
CA ASP A 123 -0.34 17.71 2.53
C ASP A 123 0.51 18.02 3.80
N ILE A 124 0.63 19.30 4.12
CA ILE A 124 1.42 19.76 5.26
C ILE A 124 0.78 19.33 6.58
N ILE A 125 -0.54 19.44 6.71
CA ILE A 125 -1.27 19.10 7.94
C ILE A 125 -1.14 17.61 8.24
N GLN A 126 -1.30 16.75 7.22
CA GLN A 126 -1.15 15.31 7.37
C GLN A 126 0.28 14.88 7.71
N LYS A 127 1.30 15.60 7.24
CA LYS A 127 2.70 15.38 7.64
C LYS A 127 2.94 15.76 9.10
N GLU A 128 2.34 16.85 9.56
CA GLU A 128 2.37 17.26 10.96
C GLU A 128 1.63 16.25 11.86
N ASP A 129 0.50 15.72 11.41
CA ASP A 129 -0.23 14.67 12.11
C ASP A 129 0.62 13.41 12.30
N MET A 130 1.31 12.97 11.23
CA MET A 130 2.25 11.86 11.33
C MET A 130 3.37 12.14 12.35
N SER A 131 3.94 13.34 12.31
CA SER A 131 4.99 13.75 13.27
C SER A 131 4.48 13.74 14.70
N PHE A 132 3.27 14.23 14.91
CA PHE A 132 2.63 14.27 16.23
C PHE A 132 2.37 12.86 16.79
N VAL A 133 1.73 11.99 15.98
CA VAL A 133 1.34 10.63 16.42
C VAL A 133 2.56 9.73 16.65
N PHE A 134 3.65 9.95 15.93
CA PHE A 134 4.87 9.13 16.02
C PHE A 134 6.05 9.84 16.70
N ASP A 135 5.78 10.83 17.55
CA ASP A 135 6.79 11.50 18.39
C ASP A 135 7.98 12.03 17.57
N ASN A 136 7.73 12.62 16.40
CA ASN A 136 8.74 13.13 15.46
C ASN A 136 9.75 12.08 14.95
N ASN A 137 9.42 10.81 14.97
CA ASN A 137 10.28 9.75 14.45
C ASN A 137 10.41 9.84 12.91
N SER A 138 11.57 10.30 12.44
CA SER A 138 11.84 10.48 11.01
C SER A 138 11.78 9.17 10.18
N ASN A 139 12.00 8.01 10.81
CA ASN A 139 11.97 6.72 10.11
C ASN A 139 10.57 6.32 9.64
N ILE A 140 9.52 6.88 10.26
CA ILE A 140 8.12 6.56 9.98
C ILE A 140 7.56 7.39 8.80
N GLN A 141 8.27 8.36 8.29
CA GLN A 141 7.76 9.25 7.23
C GLN A 141 7.20 8.52 5.99
N ARG A 142 7.73 7.33 5.68
CA ARG A 142 7.27 6.52 4.55
C ARG A 142 6.06 5.64 4.85
N LEU A 143 5.65 5.54 6.12
CA LEU A 143 4.45 4.81 6.49
C LEU A 143 3.22 5.50 5.88
N ASP A 144 2.22 4.73 5.44
CA ASP A 144 0.94 5.27 4.98
C ASP A 144 0.23 6.04 6.11
N TYR A 145 -0.51 7.09 5.78
CA TYR A 145 -1.18 7.97 6.74
C TYR A 145 -2.12 7.22 7.70
N ILE A 146 -2.75 6.15 7.23
CA ILE A 146 -3.59 5.28 8.07
C ILE A 146 -2.82 4.69 9.25
N GLY A 147 -1.50 4.61 9.19
CA GLY A 147 -0.64 4.19 10.29
C GLY A 147 -0.90 4.95 11.59
N CYS A 148 -1.36 6.22 11.51
CA CYS A 148 -1.75 7.01 12.68
C CYS A 148 -2.89 6.34 13.45
N TRP A 149 -3.90 5.82 12.78
CA TRP A 149 -5.02 5.13 13.43
C TRP A 149 -4.61 3.81 14.05
N PHE A 150 -3.78 3.03 13.35
CA PHE A 150 -3.20 1.82 13.94
C PHE A 150 -2.42 2.12 15.21
N ARG A 151 -1.56 3.15 15.19
CA ARG A 151 -0.78 3.58 16.37
C ARG A 151 -1.71 3.97 17.52
N LYS A 152 -2.66 4.87 17.29
CA LYS A 152 -3.58 5.36 18.32
C LYS A 152 -4.48 4.25 18.87
N ALA A 153 -5.01 3.37 18.01
CA ALA A 153 -5.82 2.25 18.44
C ALA A 153 -5.00 1.24 19.27
N THR A 154 -3.76 0.96 18.88
CA THR A 154 -2.83 0.12 19.64
C THR A 154 -2.59 0.68 21.03
N ASP A 155 -2.29 1.98 21.14
CA ASP A 155 -2.10 2.63 22.44
C ASP A 155 -3.38 2.63 23.27
N TYR A 156 -4.52 2.92 22.63
CA TYR A 156 -5.80 3.00 23.31
C TYR A 156 -6.23 1.66 23.92
N ILE A 157 -6.12 0.53 23.20
CA ILE A 157 -6.50 -0.78 23.72
C ILE A 157 -5.43 -1.44 24.60
N SER A 158 -4.24 -0.87 24.68
CA SER A 158 -3.20 -1.37 25.58
C SER A 158 -3.73 -1.30 27.02
N LYS A 159 -3.56 -2.38 27.79
CA LYS A 159 -4.06 -2.54 29.18
C LYS A 159 -5.56 -2.84 29.33
N LEU A 160 -6.31 -3.01 28.23
CA LEU A 160 -7.71 -3.46 28.28
C LEU A 160 -7.80 -4.94 27.93
N ASN A 161 -8.44 -5.75 28.78
CA ASN A 161 -8.44 -7.21 28.61
C ASN A 161 -9.24 -7.72 27.41
N VAL A 162 -10.32 -7.05 26.99
CA VAL A 162 -11.28 -7.57 25.99
C VAL A 162 -11.51 -6.59 24.84
N SER A 163 -10.56 -5.71 24.57
CA SER A 163 -10.72 -4.72 23.51
C SER A 163 -10.03 -5.12 22.22
N LYS A 164 -10.60 -4.69 21.10
CA LYS A 164 -10.12 -5.00 19.74
C LYS A 164 -10.36 -3.81 18.83
N TYR A 165 -9.54 -3.70 17.80
CA TYR A 165 -9.81 -2.78 16.70
C TYR A 165 -9.73 -3.48 15.36
N ALA A 166 -10.42 -2.94 14.35
CA ALA A 166 -10.32 -3.41 12.98
C ALA A 166 -10.46 -2.26 12.00
N PHE A 167 -9.50 -2.16 11.07
CA PHE A 167 -9.49 -1.13 10.06
C PHE A 167 -9.45 -1.72 8.66
N VAL A 168 -10.18 -1.05 7.74
CA VAL A 168 -9.97 -1.19 6.30
C VAL A 168 -8.76 -0.35 5.93
N SER A 169 -7.82 -0.92 5.21
CA SER A 169 -6.60 -0.26 4.74
C SER A 169 -6.28 -0.64 3.31
N THR A 170 -5.45 0.13 2.63
CA THR A 170 -4.82 -0.38 1.40
C THR A 170 -3.97 -1.60 1.72
N ASN A 171 -3.87 -2.52 0.77
CA ASN A 171 -3.08 -3.73 0.95
C ASN A 171 -1.57 -3.46 1.14
N SER A 172 -1.10 -2.26 0.81
CA SER A 172 0.28 -1.83 1.02
C SER A 172 0.72 -1.89 2.48
N ILE A 173 -0.20 -1.70 3.45
CA ILE A 173 0.12 -1.72 4.88
C ILE A 173 0.73 -3.06 5.35
N SER A 174 0.37 -4.15 4.70
CA SER A 174 0.86 -5.52 4.96
C SER A 174 1.96 -5.96 3.97
N GLN A 175 2.62 -5.03 3.29
CA GLN A 175 3.57 -5.30 2.22
C GLN A 175 4.80 -4.41 2.30
N GLY A 176 5.91 -4.92 1.78
CA GLY A 176 7.12 -4.12 1.62
C GLY A 176 7.61 -3.49 2.91
N GLU A 177 8.02 -2.25 2.81
CA GLU A 177 8.58 -1.45 3.92
C GLU A 177 7.55 -1.13 5.00
N GLN A 178 6.26 -1.03 4.64
CA GLN A 178 5.19 -0.69 5.57
C GLN A 178 5.13 -1.65 6.77
N VAL A 179 5.37 -2.94 6.51
CA VAL A 179 5.35 -3.98 7.54
C VAL A 179 6.39 -3.70 8.63
N SER A 180 7.61 -3.36 8.25
CA SER A 180 8.69 -3.09 9.20
C SER A 180 8.53 -1.75 9.95
N LEU A 181 7.71 -0.84 9.44
CA LEU A 181 7.44 0.45 10.06
C LEU A 181 6.30 0.41 11.08
N LEU A 182 5.30 -0.45 10.89
CA LEU A 182 4.08 -0.47 11.71
C LEU A 182 4.03 -1.62 12.70
N PHE A 183 4.22 -2.86 12.24
CA PHE A 183 3.90 -4.05 13.04
C PHE A 183 4.81 -4.30 14.25
N PRO A 184 6.11 -3.92 14.27
CA PRO A 184 6.90 -4.01 15.48
C PRO A 184 6.23 -3.31 16.66
N TYR A 185 5.70 -2.10 16.43
CA TYR A 185 5.03 -1.33 17.45
C TYR A 185 3.79 -2.03 18.02
N ILE A 186 2.99 -2.68 17.18
CA ILE A 186 1.79 -3.42 17.60
C ILE A 186 2.19 -4.62 18.47
N PHE A 187 3.19 -5.37 18.03
CA PHE A 187 3.63 -6.58 18.74
C PHE A 187 4.35 -6.27 20.06
N GLU A 188 5.08 -5.14 20.15
CA GLU A 188 5.72 -4.67 21.38
C GLU A 188 4.71 -4.27 22.49
N LYS A 189 3.45 -4.09 22.12
CA LYS A 189 2.32 -3.81 23.06
C LYS A 189 1.54 -5.07 23.44
N ASP A 190 2.11 -6.26 23.26
CA ASP A 190 1.45 -7.56 23.51
C ASP A 190 0.13 -7.71 22.75
N GLN A 191 0.08 -7.19 21.52
CA GLN A 191 -1.06 -7.32 20.64
C GLN A 191 -0.76 -8.26 19.48
N GLU A 192 -1.80 -8.85 18.92
CA GLU A 192 -1.72 -9.79 17.81
C GLU A 192 -2.84 -9.57 16.79
N ILE A 193 -2.64 -10.02 15.56
CA ILE A 193 -3.69 -10.02 14.55
C ILE A 193 -4.66 -11.15 14.86
N LYS A 194 -5.92 -10.82 15.14
CA LYS A 194 -7.00 -11.76 15.47
C LYS A 194 -7.67 -12.31 14.22
N PHE A 195 -7.87 -11.46 13.25
CA PHE A 195 -8.37 -11.86 11.93
C PHE A 195 -7.85 -10.93 10.84
N ALA A 196 -7.82 -11.43 9.61
CA ALA A 196 -7.49 -10.64 8.45
C ALA A 196 -8.33 -11.03 7.25
N TYR A 197 -8.81 -10.04 6.50
CA TYR A 197 -9.27 -10.24 5.13
C TYR A 197 -8.11 -9.91 4.21
N GLN A 198 -7.66 -10.90 3.45
CA GLN A 198 -6.62 -10.72 2.43
C GLN A 198 -7.11 -9.80 1.31
N SER A 199 -6.19 -9.34 0.49
CA SER A 199 -6.44 -8.34 -0.56
C SER A 199 -7.67 -8.62 -1.41
N PHE A 200 -8.58 -7.66 -1.47
CA PHE A 200 -9.75 -7.66 -2.34
C PHE A 200 -10.01 -6.27 -2.93
N ASN A 201 -10.73 -6.23 -4.05
CA ASN A 201 -11.06 -4.96 -4.67
C ASN A 201 -12.19 -4.26 -3.90
N TRP A 202 -11.92 -3.03 -3.46
CA TRP A 202 -12.95 -2.22 -2.83
C TRP A 202 -13.97 -1.76 -3.87
N THR A 203 -15.22 -2.15 -3.67
CA THR A 203 -16.35 -1.71 -4.51
C THR A 203 -17.25 -0.83 -3.67
N ASN A 204 -17.45 0.41 -4.09
CA ASN A 204 -18.46 1.30 -3.53
C ASN A 204 -19.42 1.73 -4.65
N ASN A 205 -20.57 2.30 -4.27
CA ASN A 205 -21.58 2.77 -5.22
C ASN A 205 -21.28 4.18 -5.79
N ALA A 206 -20.08 4.72 -5.58
CA ALA A 206 -19.70 6.05 -6.07
C ALA A 206 -19.43 6.05 -7.58
N LYS A 207 -19.75 7.16 -8.24
CA LYS A 207 -19.68 7.30 -9.72
C LYS A 207 -18.26 7.28 -10.31
N ASN A 208 -17.21 7.56 -9.54
CA ASN A 208 -15.81 7.52 -9.99
C ASN A 208 -15.04 6.45 -9.20
N LYS A 209 -15.09 5.21 -9.69
CA LYS A 209 -14.42 4.07 -9.04
C LYS A 209 -12.91 4.12 -9.26
N ALA A 210 -12.15 4.62 -8.32
CA ALA A 210 -10.76 4.22 -8.20
C ALA A 210 -10.75 2.77 -7.67
N GLY A 211 -10.31 1.82 -8.51
CA GLY A 211 -10.16 0.42 -8.10
C GLY A 211 -9.02 0.29 -7.08
N VAL A 212 -9.34 0.48 -5.81
CA VAL A 212 -8.37 0.35 -4.71
C VAL A 212 -8.43 -1.08 -4.18
N THR A 213 -7.28 -1.71 -4.08
CA THR A 213 -7.14 -3.01 -3.42
C THR A 213 -6.93 -2.79 -1.93
N VAL A 214 -7.80 -3.37 -1.11
CA VAL A 214 -7.80 -3.20 0.34
C VAL A 214 -7.64 -4.52 1.08
N VAL A 215 -7.30 -4.41 2.36
CA VAL A 215 -7.29 -5.47 3.36
C VAL A 215 -8.12 -5.02 4.56
N ILE A 216 -8.58 -5.97 5.38
CA ILE A 216 -9.13 -5.65 6.72
C ILE A 216 -8.24 -6.36 7.73
N ILE A 217 -7.77 -5.62 8.73
CA ILE A 217 -6.90 -6.16 9.77
C ILE A 217 -7.56 -5.90 11.12
N GLY A 218 -7.89 -6.99 11.81
CA GLY A 218 -8.41 -6.95 13.17
C GLY A 218 -7.32 -7.32 14.17
N VAL A 219 -7.05 -6.44 15.13
CA VAL A 219 -6.00 -6.57 16.15
C VAL A 219 -6.62 -6.55 17.53
N GLY A 220 -6.04 -7.24 18.46
CA GLY A 220 -6.40 -7.25 19.88
C GLY A 220 -5.26 -7.79 20.73
N ASN A 221 -5.41 -7.71 22.04
CA ASN A 221 -4.41 -8.24 22.96
C ASN A 221 -4.25 -9.76 22.81
N ILE A 222 -3.05 -10.29 23.08
CA ILE A 222 -2.75 -11.72 22.99
C ILE A 222 -3.76 -12.54 23.79
N SER A 223 -4.31 -13.57 23.19
CA SER A 223 -5.27 -14.47 23.81
C SER A 223 -5.25 -15.86 23.19
N GLN A 224 -5.91 -16.83 23.85
CA GLN A 224 -6.06 -18.21 23.38
C GLN A 224 -7.20 -18.36 22.32
N HIS A 225 -7.85 -17.29 21.93
CA HIS A 225 -8.93 -17.36 20.95
C HIS A 225 -8.39 -17.72 19.55
N LYS A 226 -9.23 -18.46 18.81
CA LYS A 226 -8.97 -18.82 17.42
C LYS A 226 -8.78 -17.58 16.54
N LYS A 227 -7.84 -17.66 15.60
CA LYS A 227 -7.56 -16.62 14.62
C LYS A 227 -8.02 -17.04 13.23
N TYR A 228 -8.42 -16.09 12.42
CA TYR A 228 -9.04 -16.39 11.13
C TYR A 228 -8.48 -15.53 10.00
N ILE A 229 -8.15 -16.18 8.89
CA ILE A 229 -7.85 -15.52 7.63
C ILE A 229 -9.02 -15.74 6.68
N TYR A 230 -9.49 -14.67 6.06
CA TYR A 230 -10.52 -14.69 5.03
C TYR A 230 -9.88 -14.40 3.68
N ALA A 231 -9.93 -15.35 2.77
CA ALA A 231 -9.41 -15.24 1.42
C ALA A 231 -10.40 -15.86 0.42
N GLN A 232 -10.68 -15.18 -0.69
CA GLN A 232 -11.56 -15.68 -1.74
C GLN A 232 -12.92 -16.21 -1.23
N ASN A 233 -13.51 -15.53 -0.23
CA ASN A 233 -14.76 -15.92 0.46
C ASN A 233 -14.66 -17.21 1.30
N ILE A 234 -13.45 -17.70 1.55
CA ILE A 234 -13.22 -18.85 2.43
C ILE A 234 -12.64 -18.36 3.74
N LYS A 235 -13.10 -18.93 4.85
CA LYS A 235 -12.60 -18.69 6.20
C LYS A 235 -11.64 -19.81 6.59
N TYR A 236 -10.40 -19.46 6.89
CA TYR A 236 -9.37 -20.38 7.37
C TYR A 236 -9.09 -20.13 8.84
N GLU A 237 -9.17 -21.17 9.66
CA GLU A 237 -8.69 -21.13 11.04
C GLU A 237 -7.17 -21.35 11.03
N VAL A 238 -6.41 -20.49 11.71
CA VAL A 238 -4.95 -20.50 11.72
C VAL A 238 -4.40 -20.32 13.14
N LYS A 239 -3.19 -20.80 13.38
CA LYS A 239 -2.53 -20.67 14.70
C LYS A 239 -2.04 -19.23 14.94
N ASN A 240 -1.47 -18.61 13.95
CA ASN A 240 -1.00 -17.22 14.01
C ASN A 240 -1.11 -16.55 12.66
N ILE A 241 -1.37 -15.25 12.66
CA ILE A 241 -1.43 -14.42 11.46
C ILE A 241 -0.21 -13.51 11.46
N SER A 242 0.65 -13.70 10.49
CA SER A 242 1.83 -12.85 10.31
C SER A 242 1.46 -11.44 9.81
N PRO A 243 2.34 -10.45 9.92
CA PRO A 243 2.09 -9.10 9.41
C PRO A 243 1.89 -9.04 7.88
N TYR A 244 2.20 -10.12 7.16
CA TYR A 244 1.92 -10.27 5.72
C TYR A 244 0.53 -10.88 5.44
N LEU A 245 -0.30 -11.04 6.46
CA LEU A 245 -1.66 -11.60 6.43
C LEU A 245 -1.72 -13.04 5.87
N ILE A 246 -0.73 -13.82 6.20
CA ILE A 246 -0.67 -15.27 5.95
C ILE A 246 -0.43 -16.01 7.28
N GLU A 247 -0.74 -17.30 7.32
CA GLU A 247 -0.37 -18.13 8.45
C GLU A 247 1.15 -18.21 8.57
N GLY A 248 1.70 -17.94 9.76
CA GLY A 248 3.14 -18.00 10.03
C GLY A 248 3.54 -17.23 11.27
N SER A 249 4.84 -17.17 11.53
CA SER A 249 5.41 -16.39 12.64
C SER A 249 5.33 -14.89 12.39
N ASN A 250 5.51 -14.09 13.43
CA ASN A 250 5.58 -12.63 13.36
C ASN A 250 6.94 -12.13 12.83
N THR A 251 7.59 -12.91 11.97
CA THR A 251 8.85 -12.51 11.35
C THR A 251 8.65 -11.30 10.45
N ILE A 252 9.45 -10.26 10.66
CA ILE A 252 9.40 -9.01 9.91
C ILE A 252 10.68 -8.87 9.10
N MET A 253 10.54 -8.68 7.78
CA MET A 253 11.67 -8.39 6.91
C MET A 253 11.99 -6.91 6.97
N THR A 254 13.25 -6.60 7.28
CA THR A 254 13.78 -5.24 7.29
C THR A 254 14.61 -4.98 6.06
N GLN A 255 14.64 -3.72 5.60
CA GLN A 255 15.47 -3.33 4.47
C GLN A 255 16.97 -3.50 4.78
N ARG A 256 17.70 -4.02 3.80
CA ARG A 256 19.17 -4.15 3.84
C ARG A 256 19.80 -3.46 2.64
N LYS A 257 20.94 -2.82 2.86
CA LYS A 257 21.73 -2.19 1.78
C LYS A 257 22.64 -3.18 1.06
N THR A 258 22.97 -4.29 1.71
CA THR A 258 23.87 -5.31 1.20
C THR A 258 23.23 -6.69 1.29
N SER A 259 23.51 -7.54 0.31
CA SER A 259 23.01 -8.91 0.26
C SER A 259 23.58 -9.77 1.41
N ILE A 260 22.70 -10.59 2.00
CA ILE A 260 23.10 -11.59 3.03
C ILE A 260 24.06 -12.63 2.42
N SER A 261 23.86 -12.99 1.16
CA SER A 261 24.56 -14.07 0.46
C SER A 261 25.84 -13.62 -0.27
N ASN A 262 26.32 -12.40 -0.05
CA ASN A 262 27.45 -11.81 -0.76
C ASN A 262 27.30 -11.82 -2.29
N PHE A 263 26.09 -11.74 -2.80
CA PHE A 263 25.82 -11.64 -4.23
C PHE A 263 26.28 -10.28 -4.77
N PRO A 264 26.59 -10.18 -6.08
CA PRO A 264 26.86 -8.91 -6.72
C PRO A 264 25.74 -7.91 -6.53
N GLU A 265 26.08 -6.63 -6.47
CA GLU A 265 25.12 -5.56 -6.29
C GLU A 265 24.07 -5.55 -7.42
N MET A 266 22.80 -5.44 -7.06
CA MET A 266 21.71 -5.18 -8.00
C MET A 266 21.45 -3.68 -8.07
N VAL A 267 21.57 -3.09 -9.25
CA VAL A 267 21.40 -1.66 -9.47
C VAL A 267 20.29 -1.38 -10.47
N LEU A 268 19.70 -0.18 -10.42
CA LEU A 268 18.84 0.30 -11.49
C LEU A 268 19.66 0.63 -12.73
N GLY A 269 19.08 0.42 -13.90
CA GLY A 269 19.69 0.78 -15.17
C GLY A 269 19.86 2.29 -15.35
N SER A 270 20.27 2.67 -16.54
CA SER A 270 20.58 4.06 -16.93
C SER A 270 19.31 4.87 -17.16
N SER A 271 19.37 6.18 -16.88
CA SER A 271 18.25 7.10 -17.10
C SER A 271 18.68 8.31 -17.91
N GLY A 272 17.96 8.57 -18.98
CA GLY A 272 18.20 9.73 -19.84
C GLY A 272 17.74 11.03 -19.18
N ILE A 273 16.58 11.05 -18.55
CA ILE A 273 15.83 12.27 -18.17
C ILE A 273 15.77 13.23 -19.38
N ASP A 274 15.37 12.69 -20.52
CA ASP A 274 15.54 13.31 -21.83
C ASP A 274 14.20 13.55 -22.57
N GLY A 275 13.07 13.29 -21.94
CA GLY A 275 11.76 13.37 -22.61
C GLY A 275 11.58 12.37 -23.76
N GLY A 276 12.46 11.37 -23.85
CA GLY A 276 12.49 10.38 -24.94
C GLY A 276 13.30 10.82 -26.17
N HIS A 277 13.90 12.01 -26.14
CA HIS A 277 14.63 12.55 -27.30
C HIS A 277 15.93 11.80 -27.63
N LEU A 278 16.50 11.07 -26.66
CA LEU A 278 17.67 10.23 -26.91
C LEU A 278 17.31 8.76 -27.24
N LEU A 279 16.02 8.43 -27.31
CA LEU A 279 15.55 7.10 -27.69
C LEU A 279 15.17 7.07 -29.17
N LEU A 280 15.39 5.92 -29.82
CA LEU A 280 15.10 5.70 -31.24
C LEU A 280 14.27 4.43 -31.43
N THR A 281 13.31 4.49 -32.34
CA THR A 281 12.68 3.28 -32.90
C THR A 281 13.62 2.60 -33.90
N PRO A 282 13.33 1.35 -34.35
CA PRO A 282 14.05 0.69 -35.43
C PRO A 282 14.11 1.54 -36.70
N GLU A 283 12.97 2.13 -37.08
CA GLU A 283 12.86 2.99 -38.31
C GLU A 283 13.69 4.27 -38.17
N GLU A 284 13.66 4.91 -37.01
CA GLU A 284 14.51 6.08 -36.72
C GLU A 284 15.98 5.72 -36.75
N LYS A 285 16.38 4.58 -36.18
CA LYS A 285 17.78 4.10 -36.25
C LYS A 285 18.21 3.95 -37.68
N ASP A 286 17.42 3.32 -38.56
CA ASP A 286 17.76 3.09 -39.97
C ASP A 286 17.84 4.43 -40.71
N LEU A 287 16.90 5.34 -40.51
CA LEU A 287 16.92 6.70 -41.05
C LEU A 287 18.24 7.46 -40.66
N PHE A 288 18.65 7.36 -39.41
CA PHE A 288 19.86 8.01 -38.93
C PHE A 288 21.12 7.46 -39.64
N ILE A 289 21.20 6.14 -39.82
CA ILE A 289 22.32 5.47 -40.49
C ILE A 289 22.32 5.77 -41.99
N ASP A 290 21.16 5.77 -42.64
CA ASP A 290 21.00 6.06 -44.07
C ASP A 290 21.32 7.52 -44.38
N THR A 291 20.98 8.44 -43.46
CA THR A 291 21.28 9.88 -43.63
C THR A 291 22.77 10.18 -43.42
N ASP A 292 23.39 9.57 -42.42
CA ASP A 292 24.81 9.71 -42.13
C ASP A 292 25.32 8.45 -41.42
N ILE A 293 26.12 7.68 -42.12
CA ILE A 293 26.68 6.40 -41.63
C ILE A 293 27.45 6.54 -40.32
N ARG A 294 28.00 7.72 -40.01
CA ARG A 294 28.73 7.99 -38.76
C ARG A 294 27.78 7.86 -37.54
N SER A 295 26.46 8.02 -37.73
CA SER A 295 25.46 7.84 -36.70
C SER A 295 25.51 6.46 -36.04
N LYS A 296 25.90 5.41 -36.79
CA LYS A 296 26.00 4.02 -36.30
C LYS A 296 26.92 3.90 -35.08
N LYS A 297 27.93 4.72 -34.94
CA LYS A 297 28.84 4.76 -33.79
C LYS A 297 28.13 5.11 -32.50
N PHE A 298 27.10 5.95 -32.57
CA PHE A 298 26.40 6.52 -31.41
C PHE A 298 25.11 5.75 -31.05
N ILE A 299 24.70 4.81 -31.90
CA ILE A 299 23.46 4.07 -31.68
C ILE A 299 23.75 2.75 -30.97
N LYS A 300 23.08 2.52 -29.84
CA LYS A 300 23.14 1.24 -29.10
C LYS A 300 21.74 0.68 -28.89
N GLN A 301 21.64 -0.65 -28.78
CA GLN A 301 20.42 -1.30 -28.36
C GLN A 301 20.03 -0.83 -26.98
N PHE A 302 18.73 -0.57 -26.77
CA PHE A 302 18.16 -0.11 -25.51
C PHE A 302 17.07 -1.07 -25.05
N ILE A 303 17.07 -1.43 -23.76
CA ILE A 303 16.07 -2.33 -23.18
C ILE A 303 15.41 -1.64 -22.00
N GLY A 304 14.13 -1.29 -22.15
CA GLY A 304 13.25 -0.88 -21.05
C GLY A 304 12.45 -2.05 -20.50
N GLY A 305 11.70 -1.83 -19.41
CA GLY A 305 10.89 -2.88 -18.79
C GLY A 305 9.82 -3.45 -19.72
N ALA A 306 9.10 -2.59 -20.42
CA ALA A 306 8.09 -3.01 -21.41
C ALA A 306 8.74 -3.68 -22.64
N ASP A 307 9.89 -3.17 -23.09
CA ASP A 307 10.63 -3.70 -24.22
C ASP A 307 11.08 -5.14 -23.95
N PHE A 308 11.65 -5.37 -22.77
CA PHE A 308 12.05 -6.71 -22.32
C PHE A 308 10.87 -7.68 -22.24
N LEU A 309 9.76 -7.24 -21.64
CA LEU A 309 8.58 -8.10 -21.43
C LEU A 309 7.82 -8.45 -22.71
N ARG A 310 7.92 -7.62 -23.74
CA ARG A 310 7.17 -7.75 -25.01
C ARG A 310 8.04 -8.07 -26.22
N GLY A 311 9.37 -8.13 -26.05
CA GLY A 311 10.30 -8.35 -27.16
C GLY A 311 10.33 -7.17 -28.14
N ILE A 312 10.15 -5.93 -27.67
CA ILE A 312 10.17 -4.73 -28.52
C ILE A 312 11.60 -4.29 -28.73
N GLU A 313 11.98 -4.15 -29.98
CA GLU A 313 13.28 -3.54 -30.33
C GLU A 313 13.24 -2.03 -30.14
N ARG A 314 14.26 -1.53 -29.47
CA ARG A 314 14.47 -0.10 -29.26
C ARG A 314 15.97 0.19 -29.21
N TYR A 315 16.31 1.43 -29.55
CA TYR A 315 17.69 1.92 -29.58
C TYR A 315 17.79 3.23 -28.81
N CYS A 316 19.03 3.67 -28.53
CA CYS A 316 19.27 4.97 -27.95
C CYS A 316 20.56 5.58 -28.51
N LEU A 317 20.66 6.89 -28.47
CA LEU A 317 21.88 7.63 -28.66
C LEU A 317 22.73 7.52 -27.38
N TRP A 318 23.92 6.91 -27.53
CA TRP A 318 24.90 6.74 -26.45
C TRP A 318 26.16 7.44 -26.80
N ILE A 319 26.31 8.72 -26.41
CA ILE A 319 27.39 9.61 -26.79
C ILE A 319 28.33 9.79 -25.60
N GLU A 320 29.60 9.57 -25.80
CA GLU A 320 30.63 9.85 -24.79
C GLU A 320 31.08 11.32 -24.88
N ASP A 321 31.51 11.92 -23.76
CA ASP A 321 31.91 13.35 -23.72
C ASP A 321 33.03 13.67 -24.71
N LYS A 322 33.93 12.73 -24.97
CA LYS A 322 35.04 12.88 -25.98
C LYS A 322 34.54 12.95 -27.41
N ASP A 323 33.37 12.41 -27.70
CA ASP A 323 32.83 12.30 -29.07
C ASP A 323 31.75 13.37 -29.35
N ILE A 324 31.58 14.33 -28.48
CA ILE A 324 30.51 15.35 -28.56
C ILE A 324 30.61 16.20 -29.84
N ILE A 325 31.82 16.59 -30.28
CA ILE A 325 32.03 17.41 -31.46
C ILE A 325 31.58 16.66 -32.71
N GLU A 326 31.95 15.38 -32.82
CA GLU A 326 31.54 14.53 -33.93
C GLU A 326 30.03 14.34 -33.94
N ALA A 327 29.43 14.07 -32.78
CA ALA A 327 27.98 13.90 -32.62
C ALA A 327 27.20 15.15 -33.07
N TYR A 328 27.65 16.35 -32.69
CA TYR A 328 27.03 17.61 -33.11
C TYR A 328 27.21 17.92 -34.61
N SER A 329 28.19 17.32 -35.28
CA SER A 329 28.39 17.47 -36.73
C SER A 329 27.34 16.69 -37.55
N ILE A 330 26.62 15.77 -36.95
CA ILE A 330 25.57 14.98 -37.57
C ILE A 330 24.21 15.64 -37.30
N SER A 331 23.55 16.11 -38.35
CA SER A 331 22.37 16.98 -38.27
C SER A 331 21.24 16.36 -37.42
N LEU A 332 20.89 15.09 -37.65
CA LEU A 332 19.81 14.42 -36.92
C LEU A 332 20.15 14.19 -35.43
N ILE A 333 21.40 13.89 -35.11
CA ILE A 333 21.86 13.73 -33.72
C ILE A 333 21.83 15.08 -33.01
N LYS A 334 22.32 16.15 -33.67
CA LYS A 334 22.26 17.51 -33.15
C LYS A 334 20.85 17.93 -32.81
N GLU A 335 19.90 17.71 -33.71
CA GLU A 335 18.48 18.01 -33.47
C GLU A 335 17.93 17.33 -32.21
N ARG A 336 18.27 16.04 -32.01
CA ARG A 336 17.87 15.29 -30.83
C ARG A 336 18.47 15.82 -29.52
N ILE A 337 19.76 16.22 -29.58
CA ILE A 337 20.48 16.82 -28.46
C ILE A 337 19.86 18.17 -28.09
N ASP A 338 19.54 19.01 -29.06
CA ASP A 338 18.95 20.33 -28.86
C ASP A 338 17.53 20.21 -28.23
N LYS A 339 16.69 19.29 -28.73
CA LYS A 339 15.39 18.97 -28.12
C LYS A 339 15.52 18.42 -26.72
N CYS A 340 16.51 17.56 -26.45
CA CYS A 340 16.78 17.06 -25.13
C CYS A 340 17.16 18.19 -24.15
N LYS A 341 17.96 19.15 -24.58
CA LYS A 341 18.33 20.34 -23.83
C LYS A 341 17.12 21.17 -23.47
N GLU A 342 16.30 21.52 -24.46
CA GLU A 342 15.06 22.28 -24.26
C GLU A 342 14.12 21.60 -23.27
N TYR A 343 13.89 20.29 -23.40
CA TYR A 343 13.10 19.52 -22.45
C TYR A 343 13.65 19.63 -21.03
N ARG A 344 14.96 19.44 -20.84
CA ARG A 344 15.59 19.45 -19.51
C ARG A 344 15.55 20.83 -18.84
N GLU A 345 15.66 21.91 -19.61
CA GLU A 345 15.55 23.30 -19.12
C GLU A 345 14.13 23.63 -18.60
N ASN A 346 13.10 23.03 -19.21
CA ASN A 346 11.70 23.31 -18.89
C ASN A 346 11.06 22.28 -17.94
N ALA A 347 11.73 21.16 -17.64
CA ALA A 347 11.20 20.10 -16.80
C ALA A 347 11.56 20.29 -15.31
N GLY A 348 11.28 19.26 -14.49
CA GLY A 348 11.49 19.29 -13.05
C GLY A 348 12.96 19.40 -12.62
N ARG A 349 13.19 19.53 -11.31
CA ARG A 349 14.50 19.79 -10.69
C ARG A 349 15.66 18.92 -11.19
N ASP A 350 15.43 17.61 -11.34
CA ASP A 350 16.49 16.68 -11.75
C ASP A 350 16.80 16.79 -13.24
N ALA A 351 15.82 17.13 -14.07
CA ALA A 351 16.02 17.42 -15.48
C ALA A 351 16.87 18.69 -15.66
N LYS A 352 16.60 19.75 -14.91
CA LYS A 352 17.40 20.99 -14.94
C LYS A 352 18.87 20.77 -14.60
N LYS A 353 19.18 19.86 -13.66
CA LYS A 353 20.57 19.47 -13.37
C LYS A 353 21.24 18.79 -14.56
N ALA A 354 20.48 18.06 -15.36
CA ALA A 354 20.98 17.36 -16.55
C ALA A 354 21.10 18.24 -17.79
N ALA A 355 20.59 19.48 -17.78
CA ALA A 355 20.58 20.39 -18.94
C ALA A 355 21.97 20.74 -19.46
N ASN A 356 23.02 20.71 -18.60
CA ASN A 356 24.38 21.00 -18.95
C ASN A 356 25.07 19.88 -19.79
N VAL A 357 24.45 18.69 -19.83
CA VAL A 357 25.01 17.53 -20.58
C VAL A 357 23.92 16.88 -21.46
N PRO A 358 23.30 17.64 -22.39
CA PRO A 358 22.12 17.18 -23.13
C PRO A 358 22.39 16.03 -24.08
N HIS A 359 23.65 15.83 -24.50
CA HIS A 359 24.11 14.81 -25.44
C HIS A 359 24.12 13.40 -24.88
N ARG A 360 23.99 13.23 -23.55
CA ARG A 360 24.14 11.93 -22.92
C ARG A 360 23.07 11.63 -21.86
N PHE A 361 22.93 10.35 -21.53
CA PHE A 361 22.17 9.93 -20.36
C PHE A 361 22.74 10.54 -19.09
N PHE A 362 21.88 11.03 -18.22
CA PHE A 362 22.31 11.67 -16.97
C PHE A 362 22.82 10.65 -15.95
N TYR A 363 22.05 9.59 -15.70
CA TYR A 363 22.49 8.46 -14.89
C TYR A 363 22.99 7.34 -15.80
N ARG A 364 24.27 7.05 -15.74
CA ARG A 364 24.95 6.05 -16.57
C ARG A 364 25.41 4.90 -15.69
N LYS A 365 24.72 3.75 -15.79
CA LYS A 365 25.00 2.53 -15.03
C LYS A 365 25.51 1.39 -15.92
N HIS A 366 25.66 1.63 -17.22
CA HIS A 366 26.11 0.63 -18.17
C HIS A 366 27.57 0.23 -17.90
N LYS A 367 27.82 -1.08 -17.95
CA LYS A 367 29.14 -1.71 -17.96
C LYS A 367 29.19 -2.67 -19.13
N ASN A 368 30.37 -2.77 -19.77
CA ASN A 368 30.56 -3.68 -20.91
C ASN A 368 30.87 -5.10 -20.41
N GLN A 369 29.89 -5.77 -19.85
CA GLN A 369 29.99 -7.14 -19.36
C GLN A 369 28.58 -7.79 -19.32
N ASP A 370 28.56 -9.12 -19.24
CA ASP A 370 27.32 -9.88 -19.14
C ASP A 370 26.48 -9.44 -17.95
N ALA A 371 25.17 -9.47 -18.12
CA ALA A 371 24.24 -8.98 -17.14
C ALA A 371 23.00 -9.85 -17.01
N ILE A 372 22.54 -10.02 -15.78
CA ILE A 372 21.20 -10.49 -15.45
C ILE A 372 20.31 -9.28 -15.33
N ILE A 373 19.17 -9.29 -16.00
CA ILE A 373 18.22 -8.18 -16.04
C ILE A 373 16.85 -8.63 -15.51
N LEU A 374 16.19 -7.71 -14.80
CA LEU A 374 14.94 -7.99 -14.13
C LEU A 374 14.07 -6.73 -14.13
N PRO A 375 12.84 -6.75 -14.70
CA PRO A 375 11.95 -5.60 -14.67
C PRO A 375 11.59 -5.20 -13.26
N MET A 376 11.53 -3.89 -12.99
CA MET A 376 11.13 -3.35 -11.68
C MET A 376 9.71 -3.77 -11.31
N THR A 377 8.81 -3.91 -12.29
CA THR A 377 7.42 -4.32 -12.09
C THR A 377 7.10 -5.55 -12.94
N SER A 378 6.38 -6.48 -12.37
CA SER A 378 5.92 -7.68 -13.06
C SER A 378 4.50 -8.04 -12.65
N SER A 379 3.69 -8.53 -13.60
CA SER A 379 2.32 -8.94 -13.32
C SER A 379 2.27 -10.11 -12.33
N SER A 380 1.39 -9.98 -11.33
CA SER A 380 1.12 -11.04 -10.37
C SER A 380 0.48 -12.29 -10.97
N ARG A 381 0.03 -12.22 -12.23
CA ARG A 381 -0.50 -13.38 -12.98
C ARG A 381 0.59 -14.29 -13.56
N ARG A 382 1.85 -13.85 -13.51
CA ARG A 382 2.97 -14.66 -14.00
C ARG A 382 3.35 -15.70 -12.96
N GLU A 383 3.51 -16.93 -13.38
CA GLU A 383 3.97 -18.03 -12.52
C GLU A 383 5.44 -17.86 -12.10
N TYR A 384 6.24 -17.24 -12.95
CA TYR A 384 7.65 -16.96 -12.71
C TYR A 384 7.97 -15.49 -12.94
N LEU A 385 8.93 -14.97 -12.18
CA LEU A 385 9.48 -13.65 -12.42
C LEU A 385 10.20 -13.63 -13.77
N PRO A 386 9.96 -12.64 -14.64
CA PRO A 386 10.69 -12.53 -15.89
C PRO A 386 12.13 -12.06 -15.60
N VAL A 387 13.08 -12.95 -15.72
CA VAL A 387 14.51 -12.69 -15.58
C VAL A 387 15.17 -12.94 -16.94
N GLY A 388 16.03 -12.04 -17.38
CA GLY A 388 16.80 -12.17 -18.62
C GLY A 388 18.29 -12.28 -18.34
N TYR A 389 19.00 -12.97 -19.24
CA TYR A 389 20.45 -12.98 -19.30
C TYR A 389 20.90 -12.36 -20.62
N SER A 390 21.75 -11.36 -20.55
CA SER A 390 22.21 -10.61 -21.73
C SER A 390 23.72 -10.65 -21.86
N THR A 391 24.17 -11.05 -23.04
CA THR A 391 25.58 -11.06 -23.47
C THR A 391 25.91 -9.98 -24.52
N THR A 392 24.86 -9.29 -25.02
CA THR A 392 25.00 -8.28 -26.10
C THR A 392 25.29 -6.89 -25.59
N ASN A 393 25.41 -6.72 -24.27
CA ASN A 393 25.74 -5.44 -23.63
C ASN A 393 24.83 -4.24 -24.02
N PRO A 394 23.50 -4.39 -24.04
CA PRO A 394 22.59 -3.29 -24.35
C PRO A 394 22.61 -2.23 -23.24
N ILE A 395 22.15 -1.04 -23.56
CA ILE A 395 21.86 -0.02 -22.55
C ILE A 395 20.54 -0.39 -21.87
N ILE A 396 20.58 -0.63 -20.57
CA ILE A 396 19.40 -1.00 -19.78
C ILE A 396 18.82 0.23 -19.10
N SER A 397 17.49 0.40 -19.18
CA SER A 397 16.77 1.54 -18.59
C SER A 397 16.62 1.42 -17.08
N ASN A 398 16.34 2.55 -16.42
CA ASN A 398 16.00 2.63 -14.99
C ASN A 398 14.64 1.98 -14.60
N GLY A 399 13.90 1.45 -15.55
CA GLY A 399 12.73 0.59 -15.30
C GLY A 399 13.09 -0.90 -15.11
N VAL A 400 14.40 -1.21 -15.18
CA VAL A 400 14.93 -2.57 -15.09
C VAL A 400 16.10 -2.60 -14.12
N PHE A 401 16.17 -3.61 -13.27
CA PHE A 401 17.33 -3.89 -12.44
C PHE A 401 18.38 -4.69 -13.21
N ILE A 402 19.63 -4.48 -12.86
CA ILE A 402 20.80 -5.10 -13.47
C ILE A 402 21.68 -5.70 -12.39
N ILE A 403 22.12 -6.93 -12.62
CA ILE A 403 23.23 -7.56 -11.89
C ILE A 403 24.32 -7.86 -12.92
N TYR A 404 25.46 -7.20 -12.80
CA TYR A 404 26.60 -7.47 -13.65
C TYR A 404 27.31 -8.73 -13.17
N SER A 405 27.01 -9.85 -13.82
CA SER A 405 27.53 -11.17 -13.47
C SER A 405 27.38 -12.11 -14.65
N ASN A 406 28.35 -13.01 -14.81
CA ASN A 406 28.30 -14.11 -15.77
C ASN A 406 27.84 -15.45 -15.13
N THR A 407 27.35 -15.40 -13.90
CA THR A 407 27.00 -16.63 -13.14
C THR A 407 25.54 -16.99 -13.34
N LEU A 408 25.29 -18.10 -14.05
CA LEU A 408 23.95 -18.66 -14.22
C LEU A 408 23.30 -19.13 -12.89
N TYR A 409 24.10 -19.30 -11.84
CA TYR A 409 23.60 -19.66 -10.51
C TYR A 409 22.62 -18.60 -9.98
N ILE A 410 22.99 -17.30 -10.04
CA ILE A 410 22.12 -16.21 -9.59
C ILE A 410 20.89 -16.12 -10.48
N PHE A 411 21.04 -16.29 -11.80
CA PHE A 411 19.93 -16.35 -12.74
C PHE A 411 18.92 -17.45 -12.35
N GLY A 412 19.43 -18.67 -12.04
CA GLY A 412 18.61 -19.80 -11.61
C GLY A 412 17.83 -19.52 -10.32
N ILE A 413 18.45 -18.88 -9.32
CA ILE A 413 17.79 -18.50 -8.07
C ILE A 413 16.67 -17.48 -8.35
N LEU A 414 16.97 -16.40 -9.07
CA LEU A 414 16.01 -15.33 -9.34
C LEU A 414 14.82 -15.79 -10.19
N SER A 415 15.05 -16.74 -11.11
CA SER A 415 13.99 -17.33 -11.94
C SER A 415 13.24 -18.48 -11.27
N SER A 416 13.62 -18.87 -10.07
CA SER A 416 13.01 -20.00 -9.35
C SER A 416 11.60 -19.68 -8.84
N LYS A 417 10.78 -20.74 -8.71
CA LYS A 417 9.45 -20.62 -8.08
C LYS A 417 9.54 -20.16 -6.62
N LEU A 418 10.58 -20.58 -5.90
CA LEU A 418 10.80 -20.17 -4.51
C LEU A 418 11.00 -18.65 -4.40
N HIS A 419 11.81 -18.07 -5.28
CA HIS A 419 11.99 -16.63 -5.31
C HIS A 419 10.72 -15.88 -5.70
N ASN A 420 9.91 -16.42 -6.62
CA ASN A 420 8.61 -15.84 -6.96
C ASN A 420 7.63 -15.85 -5.79
N ILE A 421 7.58 -16.94 -5.00
CA ILE A 421 6.79 -17.00 -3.77
C ILE A 421 7.29 -15.96 -2.76
N TRP A 422 8.60 -15.84 -2.57
CA TRP A 422 9.21 -14.83 -1.71
C TRP A 422 8.79 -13.41 -2.09
N ILE A 423 8.86 -13.07 -3.37
CA ILE A 423 8.41 -11.77 -3.90
C ILE A 423 6.93 -11.55 -3.63
N SER A 424 6.10 -12.56 -3.80
CA SER A 424 4.65 -12.44 -3.61
C SER A 424 4.24 -12.03 -2.20
N ILE A 425 5.09 -12.32 -1.21
CA ILE A 425 4.88 -12.02 0.20
C ILE A 425 5.56 -10.70 0.59
N THR A 426 6.84 -10.52 0.22
CA THR A 426 7.69 -9.45 0.74
C THR A 426 7.69 -8.17 -0.07
N SER A 427 7.41 -8.25 -1.38
CA SER A 427 7.45 -7.07 -2.26
C SER A 427 6.24 -6.17 -2.09
N ALA A 428 6.46 -4.87 -2.25
CA ALA A 428 5.37 -3.93 -2.43
C ALA A 428 4.61 -4.23 -3.73
N ARG A 429 3.39 -3.70 -3.83
CA ARG A 429 2.58 -3.84 -5.05
C ARG A 429 2.27 -2.45 -5.63
N MET A 430 2.18 -2.42 -6.96
CA MET A 430 1.61 -1.31 -7.69
C MET A 430 0.27 -1.78 -8.27
N ARG A 431 -0.84 -1.41 -7.65
CA ARG A 431 -2.15 -2.05 -7.83
C ARG A 431 -2.06 -3.54 -7.48
N ASN A 432 -2.19 -4.43 -8.46
CA ASN A 432 -2.07 -5.88 -8.26
C ASN A 432 -0.70 -6.44 -8.66
N ASP A 433 0.15 -5.67 -9.33
CA ASP A 433 1.43 -6.13 -9.86
C ASP A 433 2.55 -6.01 -8.83
N TYR A 434 3.49 -6.94 -8.84
CA TYR A 434 4.65 -6.91 -7.95
C TYR A 434 5.59 -5.77 -8.33
N ARG A 435 6.00 -4.99 -7.34
CA ARG A 435 7.09 -4.03 -7.45
C ARG A 435 8.30 -4.58 -6.71
N TYR A 436 9.26 -5.08 -7.45
CA TYR A 436 10.48 -5.65 -6.90
C TYR A 436 11.26 -4.63 -6.06
N SER A 437 11.77 -5.06 -4.91
CA SER A 437 12.58 -4.22 -4.04
C SER A 437 13.96 -4.86 -3.83
N VAL A 438 15.01 -4.18 -4.25
CA VAL A 438 16.39 -4.64 -4.02
C VAL A 438 16.66 -4.83 -2.54
N ASN A 439 16.26 -3.84 -1.72
CA ASN A 439 16.60 -3.82 -0.30
C ASN A 439 15.81 -4.82 0.58
N LEU A 440 14.69 -5.32 0.08
CA LEU A 440 13.83 -6.28 0.82
C LEU A 440 13.84 -7.67 0.22
N THR A 441 14.03 -7.76 -1.10
CA THR A 441 13.76 -9.00 -1.84
C THR A 441 15.06 -9.65 -2.32
N TYR A 442 16.05 -8.85 -2.71
CA TYR A 442 17.34 -9.33 -3.19
C TYR A 442 18.41 -9.35 -2.10
N ASN A 443 18.52 -8.29 -1.30
CA ASN A 443 19.50 -8.15 -0.22
C ASN A 443 19.01 -8.83 1.06
#